data_cc5dbcf06a41a4d00423e3be43b2168a
#
_entry.id   cc5dbcf06a41a4d00423e3be43b2168a
#
_cell.length_a   1.000
_cell.length_b   1.000
_cell.length_c   1.000
_cell.angle_alpha   90.00
_cell.angle_beta   90.00
_cell.angle_gamma   90.00
#
_symmetry.space_group_name_H-M   'P 1'
#
loop_
_entity.id
_entity.type
_entity.pdbx_description
1 polymer ?
#
loop_
_entity_poly.entity_id
_entity_poly.type
_entity_poly.pdbx_seq_one_letter_code
_entity_poly.pdbx_strand_id
1 'polypeptide(L)'
;MHFPIEVIDTKLGSEELYYKAVYLPYMFTRTDDPPCEARPEVDERNNYWTHQLYNFCPVDNPTYYQNSGRQASNDPLYLEVLTYLEAVCPKMPKREWLDSSYINVLRHGNTPGIHVDAPNHVPENKTVIIYLNHEWHPNWGGETIFYDHNLDAQRIVTPKPGRIVMFDGRIPHTGRPPTPRYMMNRYIMTFKYMEPSIRQDLFTKYDMENEKPIEDQGILGFDPNTDKEILLT
;
A
#
# COMPACT_ATOMS: atom_id res chain seq x y z
N MET A 1 -11.67 -15.51 -8.73
CA MET A 1 -12.53 -14.66 -7.84
C MET A 1 -12.38 -13.21 -8.30
N HIS A 2 -13.46 -12.49 -8.61
CA HIS A 2 -13.37 -11.11 -9.11
C HIS A 2 -13.49 -10.17 -7.90
N PHE A 3 -12.37 -9.64 -7.42
CA PHE A 3 -12.39 -8.62 -6.37
C PHE A 3 -12.73 -7.25 -6.97
N PRO A 4 -13.71 -6.53 -6.46
CA PRO A 4 -14.07 -5.23 -6.98
C PRO A 4 -12.96 -4.21 -6.69
N ILE A 5 -12.56 -3.49 -7.74
CA ILE A 5 -11.69 -2.31 -7.64
C ILE A 5 -12.57 -1.11 -7.90
N GLU A 6 -12.75 -0.26 -6.90
CA GLU A 6 -13.55 0.96 -7.03
C GLU A 6 -12.65 2.15 -7.36
N VAL A 7 -13.05 2.95 -8.33
CA VAL A 7 -12.34 4.16 -8.76
C VAL A 7 -13.29 5.34 -8.69
N ILE A 8 -12.93 6.35 -7.90
CA ILE A 8 -13.77 7.52 -7.65
C ILE A 8 -12.96 8.77 -7.99
N ASP A 9 -13.44 9.57 -8.93
CA ASP A 9 -12.86 10.88 -9.23
C ASP A 9 -13.46 11.93 -8.30
N THR A 10 -12.60 12.68 -7.62
CA THR A 10 -13.00 13.70 -6.64
C THR A 10 -12.41 15.06 -6.94
N LYS A 11 -12.80 16.08 -6.15
CA LYS A 11 -12.27 17.44 -6.24
C LYS A 11 -11.11 17.69 -5.25
N LEU A 12 -10.63 16.66 -4.56
CA LEU A 12 -9.57 16.82 -3.56
C LEU A 12 -8.22 17.23 -4.17
N GLY A 13 -7.98 16.91 -5.44
CA GLY A 13 -6.72 17.19 -6.13
C GLY A 13 -6.50 18.69 -6.32
N SER A 14 -5.99 19.36 -5.29
CA SER A 14 -5.63 20.77 -5.31
C SER A 14 -4.12 20.98 -5.34
N GLU A 15 -3.69 22.13 -5.84
CA GLU A 15 -2.29 22.54 -5.80
C GLU A 15 -1.80 22.69 -4.35
N GLU A 16 -2.64 23.20 -3.46
CA GLU A 16 -2.33 23.33 -2.03
C GLU A 16 -2.04 21.96 -1.38
N LEU A 17 -2.90 20.97 -1.61
CA LEU A 17 -2.71 19.62 -1.08
C LEU A 17 -1.43 18.96 -1.61
N TYR A 18 -1.16 19.17 -2.91
CA TYR A 18 0.07 18.67 -3.52
C TYR A 18 1.31 19.26 -2.85
N TYR A 19 1.37 20.59 -2.66
CA TYR A 19 2.53 21.20 -2.01
C TYR A 19 2.67 20.83 -0.53
N LYS A 20 1.59 20.63 0.20
CA LYS A 20 1.65 20.06 1.56
C LYS A 20 2.37 18.69 1.54
N ALA A 21 2.09 17.83 0.55
CA ALA A 21 2.79 16.57 0.40
C ALA A 21 4.25 16.74 -0.02
N VAL A 22 4.55 17.61 -0.98
CA VAL A 22 5.91 17.83 -1.51
C VAL A 22 6.92 18.23 -0.43
N TYR A 23 6.50 19.01 0.55
CA TYR A 23 7.39 19.53 1.61
C TYR A 23 7.57 18.60 2.82
N LEU A 24 6.97 17.43 2.82
CA LEU A 24 7.20 16.45 3.89
C LEU A 24 8.60 15.82 3.79
N PRO A 25 9.19 15.41 4.92
CA PRO A 25 10.46 14.69 4.93
C PRO A 25 10.23 13.24 4.48
N TYR A 26 10.88 12.83 3.40
CA TYR A 26 10.79 11.48 2.86
C TYR A 26 12.05 10.68 3.16
N MET A 27 11.87 9.42 3.52
CA MET A 27 12.95 8.44 3.63
C MET A 27 13.01 7.59 2.36
N PHE A 28 14.22 7.34 1.87
CA PHE A 28 14.43 6.40 0.78
C PHE A 28 14.35 4.98 1.32
N THR A 29 13.43 4.22 0.77
CA THR A 29 13.26 2.81 1.09
C THR A 29 13.84 2.00 -0.05
N ARG A 30 14.77 1.12 0.28
CA ARG A 30 15.32 0.14 -0.63
C ARG A 30 15.24 -1.21 0.06
N THR A 31 14.53 -2.14 -0.53
CA THR A 31 14.58 -3.54 -0.15
C THR A 31 15.54 -4.21 -1.13
N ASP A 32 16.65 -4.68 -0.60
CA ASP A 32 17.64 -5.49 -1.35
C ASP A 32 17.40 -6.98 -1.09
N ASP A 33 16.19 -7.35 -0.70
CA ASP A 33 15.84 -8.75 -0.49
C ASP A 33 16.12 -9.50 -1.78
N PRO A 34 16.98 -10.51 -1.75
CA PRO A 34 17.28 -11.33 -2.93
C PRO A 34 15.95 -11.92 -3.42
N PRO A 35 15.82 -12.17 -4.73
CA PRO A 35 14.68 -12.94 -5.23
C PRO A 35 14.57 -14.19 -4.37
N CYS A 36 13.41 -14.41 -3.75
CA CYS A 36 13.27 -15.62 -2.97
C CYS A 36 13.39 -16.81 -3.93
N GLU A 37 14.01 -17.89 -3.49
CA GLU A 37 14.22 -19.08 -4.33
C GLU A 37 12.92 -19.60 -4.95
N ALA A 38 11.77 -19.34 -4.29
CA ALA A 38 10.44 -19.71 -4.77
C ALA A 38 9.94 -18.85 -5.94
N ARG A 39 10.52 -17.64 -6.20
CA ARG A 39 10.12 -16.74 -7.29
C ARG A 39 11.33 -16.00 -7.85
N PRO A 40 12.28 -16.71 -8.51
CA PRO A 40 13.48 -16.08 -9.03
C PRO A 40 13.21 -15.05 -10.14
N GLU A 41 12.04 -15.10 -10.77
CA GLU A 41 11.59 -14.16 -11.80
C GLU A 41 10.99 -12.87 -11.23
N VAL A 42 10.66 -12.83 -9.94
CA VAL A 42 10.09 -11.65 -9.28
C VAL A 42 11.22 -10.86 -8.65
N ASP A 43 11.61 -9.77 -9.31
CA ASP A 43 12.55 -8.80 -8.73
C ASP A 43 11.80 -7.94 -7.71
N GLU A 44 11.78 -8.39 -6.45
CA GLU A 44 11.13 -7.69 -5.34
C GLU A 44 11.93 -6.50 -4.81
N ARG A 45 13.04 -6.15 -5.46
CA ARG A 45 13.80 -4.95 -5.10
C ARG A 45 12.94 -3.71 -5.30
N ASN A 46 12.48 -3.18 -4.20
CA ASN A 46 11.71 -1.95 -4.18
C ASN A 46 12.65 -0.77 -3.93
N ASN A 47 12.56 0.26 -4.75
CA ASN A 47 13.21 1.53 -4.48
C ASN A 47 12.22 2.67 -4.70
N TYR A 48 11.81 3.27 -3.62
CA TYR A 48 10.89 4.40 -3.63
C TYR A 48 11.11 5.26 -2.38
N TRP A 49 10.47 6.42 -2.35
CA TRP A 49 10.49 7.29 -1.18
C TRP A 49 9.18 7.19 -0.43
N THR A 50 9.26 7.18 0.89
CA THR A 50 8.07 7.08 1.74
C THR A 50 8.11 8.07 2.89
N HIS A 51 6.94 8.56 3.29
CA HIS A 51 6.71 9.33 4.51
C HIS A 51 5.57 8.66 5.29
N GLN A 52 5.90 8.13 6.47
CA GLN A 52 4.92 7.46 7.33
C GLN A 52 4.04 8.50 8.02
N LEU A 53 2.72 8.39 7.88
CA LEU A 53 1.74 9.28 8.48
C LEU A 53 1.09 8.67 9.72
N TYR A 54 0.74 7.41 9.66
CA TYR A 54 0.11 6.67 10.74
C TYR A 54 0.57 5.22 10.69
N ASN A 55 0.77 4.64 11.86
CA ASN A 55 1.00 3.21 12.00
C ASN A 55 0.33 2.75 13.29
N PHE A 56 -0.54 1.77 13.20
CA PHE A 56 -1.12 1.16 14.39
C PHE A 56 -0.02 0.43 15.16
N CYS A 57 0.06 0.69 16.45
CA CYS A 57 0.93 -0.06 17.33
C CYS A 57 0.12 -0.48 18.55
N PRO A 58 0.08 -1.78 18.86
CA PRO A 58 -0.46 -2.23 20.13
C PRO A 58 0.38 -1.62 21.26
N VAL A 59 -0.30 -1.16 22.31
CA VAL A 59 0.29 -0.33 23.41
C VAL A 59 1.46 -1.00 24.13
N ASP A 60 1.63 -2.31 23.98
CA ASP A 60 2.52 -3.11 24.81
C ASP A 60 3.79 -3.63 24.13
N ASN A 61 4.08 -3.22 22.87
CA ASN A 61 5.32 -3.65 22.21
C ASN A 61 6.30 -2.50 21.92
N PRO A 62 7.23 -2.18 22.85
CA PRO A 62 8.18 -1.09 22.69
C PRO A 62 9.21 -1.32 21.56
N THR A 63 9.45 -2.55 21.14
CA THR A 63 10.42 -2.88 20.09
C THR A 63 9.91 -2.46 18.70
N TYR A 64 8.60 -2.51 18.51
CA TYR A 64 7.97 -2.06 17.27
C TYR A 64 8.11 -0.55 17.05
N TYR A 65 8.14 0.24 18.13
CA TYR A 65 8.30 1.70 18.07
C TYR A 65 9.67 2.17 17.58
N GLN A 66 10.71 1.34 17.71
CA GLN A 66 12.07 1.74 17.31
C GLN A 66 12.26 1.72 15.79
N ASN A 67 11.47 0.92 15.07
CA ASN A 67 11.62 0.72 13.62
C ASN A 67 10.47 1.33 12.80
N SER A 68 9.30 1.55 13.40
CA SER A 68 8.17 2.19 12.76
C SER A 68 8.08 3.64 13.22
N GLY A 69 8.29 4.59 12.33
CA GLY A 69 8.17 6.02 12.64
C GLY A 69 6.89 6.33 13.43
N ARG A 70 6.98 7.30 14.32
CA ARG A 70 5.96 7.74 15.29
C ARG A 70 4.54 7.74 14.71
N GLN A 71 3.56 7.35 15.53
CA GLN A 71 2.14 7.66 15.30
C GLN A 71 1.97 9.15 15.00
N ALA A 72 1.93 9.52 13.74
CA ALA A 72 1.63 10.88 13.31
C ALA A 72 0.11 11.08 13.24
N SER A 73 -0.61 10.76 14.34
CA SER A 73 -2.07 10.94 14.41
C SER A 73 -2.52 12.42 14.29
N ASN A 74 -1.58 13.36 14.32
CA ASN A 74 -1.82 14.80 14.31
C ASN A 74 -1.23 15.51 13.07
N ASP A 75 -0.77 14.78 12.04
CA ASP A 75 -0.33 15.42 10.81
C ASP A 75 -1.52 16.10 10.11
N PRO A 76 -1.45 17.42 9.84
CA PRO A 76 -2.58 18.16 9.27
C PRO A 76 -3.02 17.62 7.90
N LEU A 77 -2.08 17.21 7.05
CA LEU A 77 -2.38 16.65 5.73
C LEU A 77 -3.11 15.32 5.85
N TYR A 78 -2.64 14.46 6.75
CA TYR A 78 -3.28 13.17 7.04
C TYR A 78 -4.73 13.36 7.50
N LEU A 79 -4.97 14.25 8.47
CA LEU A 79 -6.30 14.49 9.01
C LEU A 79 -7.24 15.11 7.95
N GLU A 80 -6.75 16.04 7.15
CA GLU A 80 -7.52 16.65 6.07
C GLU A 80 -7.99 15.63 5.05
N VAL A 81 -7.06 14.79 4.55
CA VAL A 81 -7.36 13.78 3.54
C VAL A 81 -8.28 12.70 4.11
N LEU A 82 -8.01 12.19 5.31
CA LEU A 82 -8.85 11.16 5.94
C LEU A 82 -10.29 11.65 6.16
N THR A 83 -10.45 12.86 6.68
CA THR A 83 -11.79 13.46 6.88
C THR A 83 -12.53 13.61 5.57
N TYR A 84 -11.83 14.04 4.51
CA TYR A 84 -12.45 14.15 3.19
C TYR A 84 -12.87 12.77 2.64
N LEU A 85 -12.00 11.76 2.74
CA LEU A 85 -12.29 10.38 2.29
C LEU A 85 -13.56 9.84 2.97
N GLU A 86 -13.68 10.01 4.28
CA GLU A 86 -14.85 9.58 5.06
C GLU A 86 -16.13 10.29 4.63
N ALA A 87 -16.03 11.54 4.22
CA ALA A 87 -17.17 12.34 3.76
C ALA A 87 -17.66 11.95 2.34
N VAL A 88 -16.74 11.58 1.43
CA VAL A 88 -17.07 11.37 0.00
C VAL A 88 -17.16 9.92 -0.42
N CYS A 89 -16.63 8.98 0.38
CA CYS A 89 -16.63 7.56 0.08
C CYS A 89 -17.54 6.78 1.05
N PRO A 90 -18.82 6.54 0.73
CA PRO A 90 -19.74 5.87 1.64
C PRO A 90 -19.34 4.46 2.05
N LYS A 91 -18.42 3.84 1.27
CA LYS A 91 -17.93 2.48 1.51
C LYS A 91 -16.57 2.45 2.19
N MET A 92 -16.10 3.59 2.71
CA MET A 92 -14.87 3.61 3.50
C MET A 92 -14.98 2.66 4.69
N PRO A 93 -13.94 1.87 4.97
CA PRO A 93 -13.87 1.12 6.21
C PRO A 93 -13.93 2.06 7.41
N LYS A 94 -14.33 1.54 8.55
CA LYS A 94 -14.36 2.31 9.78
C LYS A 94 -12.95 2.78 10.17
N ARG A 95 -12.84 3.98 10.73
CA ARG A 95 -11.54 4.57 11.13
C ARG A 95 -10.78 3.68 12.12
N GLU A 96 -11.47 2.98 13.02
CA GLU A 96 -10.87 2.04 13.97
C GLU A 96 -10.18 0.83 13.33
N TRP A 97 -10.49 0.57 12.03
CA TRP A 97 -9.83 -0.48 11.24
C TRP A 97 -8.55 0.01 10.58
N LEU A 98 -8.25 1.31 10.65
CA LEU A 98 -7.05 1.85 10.04
C LEU A 98 -5.80 1.24 10.70
N ASP A 99 -4.99 0.58 9.88
CA ASP A 99 -3.76 -0.08 10.27
C ASP A 99 -2.54 0.79 10.01
N SER A 100 -2.42 1.33 8.81
CA SER A 100 -1.32 2.20 8.44
C SER A 100 -1.72 3.22 7.38
N SER A 101 -1.01 4.35 7.36
CA SER A 101 -1.11 5.36 6.31
C SER A 101 0.25 5.97 6.04
N TYR A 102 0.57 6.15 4.76
CA TYR A 102 1.84 6.73 4.32
C TYR A 102 1.70 7.36 2.94
N ILE A 103 2.66 8.20 2.59
CA ILE A 103 2.79 8.73 1.23
C ILE A 103 3.97 8.04 0.56
N ASN A 104 3.72 7.44 -0.59
CA ASN A 104 4.74 6.93 -1.49
C ASN A 104 5.02 7.91 -2.60
N VAL A 105 6.32 8.10 -2.86
CA VAL A 105 6.81 8.98 -3.91
C VAL A 105 7.62 8.17 -4.91
N LEU A 106 7.18 8.17 -6.14
CA LEU A 106 7.87 7.54 -7.25
C LEU A 106 8.35 8.61 -8.23
N ARG A 107 9.60 8.48 -8.63
CA ARG A 107 10.20 9.25 -9.72
C ARG A 107 10.62 8.33 -10.85
N HIS A 108 10.91 8.90 -12.00
CA HIS A 108 11.51 8.13 -13.10
C HIS A 108 12.76 7.36 -12.63
N GLY A 109 12.84 6.09 -12.99
CA GLY A 109 13.93 5.18 -12.59
C GLY A 109 13.66 4.41 -11.28
N ASN A 110 12.58 4.67 -10.56
CA ASN A 110 12.17 3.78 -9.47
C ASN A 110 11.59 2.47 -10.02
N THR A 111 11.76 1.38 -9.27
CA THR A 111 11.35 0.03 -9.68
C THR A 111 10.52 -0.65 -8.58
N PRO A 112 9.28 -0.19 -8.33
CA PRO A 112 8.41 -0.88 -7.39
C PRO A 112 7.96 -2.24 -7.94
N GLY A 113 8.10 -3.28 -7.13
CA GLY A 113 7.66 -4.64 -7.46
C GLY A 113 6.15 -4.84 -7.42
N ILE A 114 5.68 -5.97 -7.93
CA ILE A 114 4.31 -6.45 -7.73
C ILE A 114 4.23 -6.98 -6.30
N HIS A 115 3.23 -6.56 -5.54
CA HIS A 115 3.05 -6.94 -4.15
C HIS A 115 1.56 -7.02 -3.78
N VAL A 116 1.28 -7.56 -2.61
CA VAL A 116 0.00 -7.51 -1.93
C VAL A 116 0.13 -6.70 -0.65
N ASP A 117 -0.94 -6.03 -0.25
CA ASP A 117 -0.97 -5.19 0.96
C ASP A 117 -1.44 -5.95 2.20
N ALA A 118 -2.11 -7.07 2.00
CA ALA A 118 -2.60 -7.92 3.08
C ALA A 118 -2.35 -9.41 2.75
N PRO A 119 -2.02 -10.24 3.75
CA PRO A 119 -1.89 -11.68 3.57
C PRO A 119 -3.21 -12.33 3.11
N ASN A 120 -3.12 -13.46 2.41
CA ASN A 120 -4.29 -14.15 1.88
C ASN A 120 -5.30 -14.59 2.95
N HIS A 121 -4.84 -14.90 4.16
CA HIS A 121 -5.68 -15.32 5.28
C HIS A 121 -6.40 -14.16 6.00
N VAL A 122 -6.23 -12.92 5.55
CA VAL A 122 -6.90 -11.75 6.12
C VAL A 122 -8.07 -11.33 5.24
N PRO A 123 -9.31 -11.83 5.50
CA PRO A 123 -10.46 -11.63 4.63
C PRO A 123 -11.00 -10.20 4.68
N GLU A 124 -10.98 -9.58 5.84
CA GLU A 124 -11.56 -8.24 6.09
C GLU A 124 -10.47 -7.18 6.07
N ASN A 125 -10.02 -6.83 4.86
CA ASN A 125 -9.03 -5.79 4.63
C ASN A 125 -9.41 -4.90 3.44
N LYS A 126 -8.89 -3.68 3.43
CA LYS A 126 -9.01 -2.75 2.31
C LYS A 126 -7.77 -1.87 2.21
N THR A 127 -7.35 -1.63 0.99
CA THR A 127 -6.40 -0.57 0.67
C THR A 127 -7.14 0.55 -0.07
N VAL A 128 -6.88 1.77 0.36
CA VAL A 128 -7.38 2.99 -0.29
C VAL A 128 -6.18 3.84 -0.67
N ILE A 129 -6.04 4.15 -1.94
CA ILE A 129 -4.99 5.06 -2.43
C ILE A 129 -5.63 6.31 -3.02
N ILE A 130 -4.94 7.44 -2.85
CA ILE A 130 -5.32 8.71 -3.45
C ILE A 130 -4.13 9.33 -4.16
N TYR A 131 -4.36 9.80 -5.39
CA TYR A 131 -3.35 10.52 -6.16
C TYR A 131 -3.33 11.99 -5.74
N LEU A 132 -2.19 12.44 -5.21
CA LEU A 132 -2.03 13.79 -4.65
C LEU A 132 -1.54 14.83 -5.66
N ASN A 133 -1.00 14.40 -6.79
CA ASN A 133 -0.57 15.35 -7.83
C ASN A 133 -1.74 16.23 -8.28
N HIS A 134 -1.52 17.53 -8.39
CA HIS A 134 -2.55 18.50 -8.78
C HIS A 134 -2.84 18.51 -10.29
N GLU A 135 -1.94 17.94 -11.07
CA GLU A 135 -2.11 17.71 -12.51
C GLU A 135 -1.54 16.34 -12.91
N TRP A 136 -2.07 15.74 -13.95
CA TRP A 136 -1.55 14.52 -14.54
C TRP A 136 -1.98 14.37 -15.98
N HIS A 137 -1.03 14.01 -16.83
CA HIS A 137 -1.30 13.68 -18.24
C HIS A 137 -1.06 12.19 -18.49
N PRO A 138 -1.93 11.47 -19.24
CA PRO A 138 -1.79 10.02 -19.50
C PRO A 138 -0.42 9.61 -20.07
N ASN A 139 0.21 10.45 -20.88
CA ASN A 139 1.55 10.17 -21.43
C ASN A 139 2.69 10.22 -20.42
N TRP A 140 2.40 10.59 -19.18
CA TRP A 140 3.42 10.64 -18.11
C TRP A 140 3.61 9.29 -17.42
N GLY A 141 2.80 8.28 -17.74
CA GLY A 141 2.85 6.98 -17.06
C GLY A 141 2.30 7.03 -15.64
N GLY A 142 2.88 6.31 -14.73
CA GLY A 142 2.52 6.35 -13.31
C GLY A 142 1.25 5.59 -12.94
N GLU A 143 0.78 4.71 -13.79
CA GLU A 143 -0.42 3.91 -13.58
C GLU A 143 -0.27 2.99 -12.36
N THR A 144 -1.38 2.70 -11.69
CA THR A 144 -1.49 1.55 -10.79
C THR A 144 -2.07 0.38 -11.59
N ILE A 145 -1.34 -0.73 -11.60
CA ILE A 145 -1.71 -1.94 -12.34
C ILE A 145 -2.08 -3.02 -11.34
N PHE A 146 -3.22 -3.65 -11.57
CA PHE A 146 -3.74 -4.77 -10.79
C PHE A 146 -3.65 -6.04 -11.61
N TYR A 147 -3.26 -7.13 -10.96
CA TYR A 147 -2.99 -8.41 -11.60
C TYR A 147 -3.90 -9.51 -11.02
N ASP A 148 -4.08 -10.57 -11.77
CA ASP A 148 -4.64 -11.81 -11.25
C ASP A 148 -3.54 -12.69 -10.61
N HIS A 149 -3.94 -13.90 -10.20
CA HIS A 149 -3.04 -14.88 -9.57
C HIS A 149 -1.94 -15.42 -10.52
N ASN A 150 -2.11 -15.27 -11.84
CA ASN A 150 -1.09 -15.61 -12.84
C ASN A 150 -0.16 -14.43 -13.16
N LEU A 151 -0.34 -13.32 -12.48
CA LEU A 151 0.32 -12.04 -12.75
C LEU A 151 -0.01 -11.44 -14.12
N ASP A 152 -1.15 -11.81 -14.69
CA ASP A 152 -1.69 -11.16 -15.88
C ASP A 152 -2.43 -9.87 -15.48
N ALA A 153 -2.11 -8.75 -16.17
CA ALA A 153 -2.71 -7.46 -15.87
C ALA A 153 -4.21 -7.46 -16.18
N GLN A 154 -5.04 -7.23 -15.16
CA GLN A 154 -6.49 -7.22 -15.25
C GLN A 154 -7.07 -5.82 -15.32
N ARG A 155 -6.46 -4.87 -14.64
CA ARG A 155 -6.92 -3.48 -14.61
C ARG A 155 -5.76 -2.51 -14.48
N ILE A 156 -5.86 -1.41 -15.22
CA ILE A 156 -4.92 -0.30 -15.19
C ILE A 156 -5.68 0.96 -14.77
N VAL A 157 -5.19 1.66 -13.78
CA VAL A 157 -5.76 2.91 -13.30
C VAL A 157 -4.75 4.04 -13.53
N THR A 158 -5.09 4.95 -14.44
CA THR A 158 -4.30 6.14 -14.71
C THR A 158 -4.45 7.15 -13.57
N PRO A 159 -3.36 7.77 -13.11
CA PRO A 159 -3.44 8.85 -12.13
C PRO A 159 -4.31 10.01 -12.64
N LYS A 160 -5.07 10.59 -11.73
CA LYS A 160 -5.74 11.89 -11.90
C LYS A 160 -5.72 12.63 -10.56
N PRO A 161 -5.69 13.96 -10.57
CA PRO A 161 -5.77 14.75 -9.35
C PRO A 161 -6.95 14.34 -8.47
N GLY A 162 -6.69 13.97 -7.22
CA GLY A 162 -7.72 13.58 -6.25
C GLY A 162 -8.47 12.27 -6.56
N ARG A 163 -8.02 11.47 -7.54
CA ARG A 163 -8.60 10.16 -7.79
C ARG A 163 -8.32 9.22 -6.64
N ILE A 164 -9.37 8.56 -6.17
CA ILE A 164 -9.33 7.52 -5.13
C ILE A 164 -9.48 6.16 -5.80
N VAL A 165 -8.69 5.19 -5.34
CA VAL A 165 -8.86 3.78 -5.72
C VAL A 165 -8.95 2.96 -4.45
N MET A 166 -10.03 2.19 -4.32
CA MET A 166 -10.26 1.31 -3.18
C MET A 166 -10.35 -0.14 -3.66
N PHE A 167 -9.61 -1.02 -3.00
CA PHE A 167 -9.51 -2.42 -3.39
C PHE A 167 -9.21 -3.32 -2.19
N ASP A 168 -9.38 -4.61 -2.39
CA ASP A 168 -8.94 -5.65 -1.45
C ASP A 168 -7.41 -5.74 -1.48
N GLY A 169 -6.75 -5.60 -0.33
CA GLY A 169 -5.29 -5.58 -0.23
C GLY A 169 -4.62 -6.89 -0.66
N ARG A 170 -5.37 -7.98 -0.81
CA ARG A 170 -4.86 -9.27 -1.34
C ARG A 170 -4.71 -9.28 -2.86
N ILE A 171 -5.19 -8.26 -3.57
CA ILE A 171 -5.03 -8.17 -5.02
C ILE A 171 -3.58 -7.78 -5.34
N PRO A 172 -2.84 -8.61 -6.09
CA PRO A 172 -1.50 -8.26 -6.55
C PRO A 172 -1.55 -6.97 -7.37
N HIS A 173 -0.68 -6.03 -7.04
CA HIS A 173 -0.65 -4.74 -7.73
C HIS A 173 0.74 -4.10 -7.69
N THR A 174 0.94 -3.11 -8.54
CA THR A 174 2.13 -2.25 -8.54
C THR A 174 1.79 -0.83 -8.97
N GLY A 175 2.48 0.15 -8.40
CA GLY A 175 2.46 1.53 -8.90
C GLY A 175 3.63 1.75 -9.86
N ARG A 176 3.36 2.09 -11.11
CA ARG A 176 4.44 2.42 -12.06
C ARG A 176 5.03 3.79 -11.77
N PRO A 177 6.34 3.98 -11.96
CA PRO A 177 6.95 5.30 -11.91
C PRO A 177 6.51 6.15 -13.12
N PRO A 178 6.61 7.48 -13.03
CA PRO A 178 6.42 8.33 -14.18
C PRO A 178 7.48 8.06 -15.25
N THR A 179 7.11 8.34 -16.51
CA THR A 179 8.04 8.28 -17.64
C THR A 179 9.01 9.47 -17.63
N PRO A 180 10.12 9.43 -18.41
CA PRO A 180 11.03 10.57 -18.53
C PRO A 180 10.38 11.87 -19.04
N ARG A 181 9.17 11.79 -19.57
CA ARG A 181 8.40 12.96 -20.03
C ARG A 181 7.85 13.82 -18.88
N TYR A 182 7.83 13.26 -17.67
CA TYR A 182 7.39 13.96 -16.48
C TYR A 182 8.54 14.11 -15.49
N MET A 183 9.04 15.33 -15.36
CA MET A 183 10.21 15.64 -14.54
C MET A 183 9.90 15.70 -13.03
N MET A 184 8.61 15.68 -12.66
CA MET A 184 8.16 15.71 -11.27
C MET A 184 7.90 14.30 -10.74
N ASN A 185 7.73 14.18 -9.43
CA ASN A 185 7.44 12.93 -8.77
C ASN A 185 5.93 12.63 -8.79
N ARG A 186 5.61 11.34 -8.75
CA ARG A 186 4.25 10.84 -8.51
C ARG A 186 4.06 10.64 -7.01
N TYR A 187 3.06 11.30 -6.44
CA TYR A 187 2.71 11.23 -5.03
C TYR A 187 1.39 10.49 -4.87
N ILE A 188 1.37 9.45 -4.03
CA ILE A 188 0.15 8.78 -3.60
C ILE A 188 0.13 8.68 -2.09
N MET A 189 -1.02 8.93 -1.49
CA MET A 189 -1.27 8.61 -0.10
C MET A 189 -2.03 7.29 -0.03
N THR A 190 -1.59 6.41 0.83
CA THR A 190 -2.14 5.07 1.04
C THR A 190 -2.72 4.95 2.44
N PHE A 191 -3.87 4.33 2.55
CA PHE A 191 -4.51 3.95 3.79
C PHE A 191 -4.79 2.45 3.74
N LYS A 192 -4.26 1.69 4.68
CA LYS A 192 -4.52 0.26 4.84
C LYS A 192 -5.44 0.03 6.02
N TYR A 193 -6.47 -0.75 5.80
CA TYR A 193 -7.47 -1.08 6.80
C TYR A 193 -7.50 -2.59 7.01
N MET A 194 -7.57 -2.99 8.28
CA MET A 194 -7.69 -4.37 8.70
C MET A 194 -8.65 -4.45 9.89
N GLU A 195 -9.49 -5.46 9.90
CA GLU A 195 -10.43 -5.68 11.01
C GLU A 195 -9.63 -5.90 12.32
N PRO A 196 -9.99 -5.19 13.42
CA PRO A 196 -9.18 -5.18 14.65
C PRO A 196 -8.95 -6.54 15.30
N SER A 197 -9.91 -7.47 15.25
CA SER A 197 -9.74 -8.81 15.82
C SER A 197 -8.66 -9.59 15.10
N ILE A 198 -8.63 -9.52 13.76
CA ILE A 198 -7.60 -10.16 12.93
C ILE A 198 -6.23 -9.54 13.22
N ARG A 199 -6.19 -8.21 13.35
CA ARG A 199 -4.96 -7.48 13.69
C ARG A 199 -4.38 -7.95 15.02
N GLN A 200 -5.22 -8.08 16.05
CA GLN A 200 -4.80 -8.56 17.38
C GLN A 200 -4.23 -9.97 17.31
N ASP A 201 -4.87 -10.86 16.55
CA ASP A 201 -4.40 -12.24 16.37
C ASP A 201 -3.03 -12.31 15.67
N LEU A 202 -2.80 -11.47 14.66
CA LEU A 202 -1.51 -11.38 13.98
C LEU A 202 -0.41 -10.92 14.91
N PHE A 203 -0.66 -9.90 15.73
CA PHE A 203 0.32 -9.43 16.72
C PHE A 203 0.60 -10.46 17.79
N THR A 204 -0.42 -11.13 18.33
CA THR A 204 -0.26 -12.16 19.34
C THR A 204 0.59 -13.34 18.83
N LYS A 205 0.37 -13.77 17.59
CA LYS A 205 1.21 -14.80 16.95
C LYS A 205 2.64 -14.33 16.75
N TYR A 206 2.82 -13.09 16.33
CA TYR A 206 4.14 -12.50 16.12
C TYR A 206 4.93 -12.41 17.43
N ASP A 207 4.29 -11.99 18.52
CA ASP A 207 4.93 -11.90 19.84
C ASP A 207 5.26 -13.29 20.45
N MET A 208 4.47 -14.31 20.14
CA MET A 208 4.71 -15.69 20.63
C MET A 208 5.80 -16.45 19.85
N GLU A 209 6.05 -16.06 18.59
CA GLU A 209 7.04 -16.71 17.73
C GLU A 209 8.39 -15.98 17.67
N ASN A 210 8.48 -14.79 18.25
CA ASN A 210 9.62 -13.87 18.10
C ASN A 210 10.78 -14.05 19.09
N GLU A 211 11.06 -15.27 19.55
CA GLU A 211 12.42 -15.61 19.95
C GLU A 211 13.29 -16.13 18.80
N LYS A 212 12.72 -16.26 17.59
CA LYS A 212 13.51 -16.55 16.37
C LYS A 212 13.14 -15.60 15.25
N PRO A 213 14.12 -15.07 14.49
CA PRO A 213 13.83 -14.39 13.24
C PRO A 213 12.95 -15.29 12.38
N ILE A 214 12.02 -14.71 11.62
CA ILE A 214 11.26 -15.42 10.59
C ILE A 214 12.28 -15.87 9.53
N GLU A 215 12.99 -16.96 9.81
CA GLU A 215 13.65 -17.73 8.79
C GLU A 215 12.55 -18.53 8.11
N ASP A 216 12.22 -18.10 6.88
CA ASP A 216 11.50 -18.91 5.91
C ASP A 216 10.14 -19.50 6.35
N GLN A 217 9.16 -18.67 6.58
CA GLN A 217 7.79 -19.11 6.33
C GLN A 217 7.53 -18.95 4.83
N GLY A 218 7.69 -20.04 4.10
CA GLY A 218 7.38 -20.12 2.68
C GLY A 218 6.03 -19.46 2.40
N ILE A 219 5.99 -18.65 1.34
CA ILE A 219 4.77 -17.98 0.91
C ILE A 219 3.70 -19.05 0.70
N LEU A 220 2.66 -19.04 1.52
CA LEU A 220 1.50 -19.92 1.33
C LEU A 220 0.84 -19.49 0.01
N GLY A 221 1.01 -20.31 -1.00
CA GLY A 221 0.28 -20.20 -2.25
C GLY A 221 -1.09 -20.84 -2.11
N PHE A 222 -2.03 -20.41 -2.93
CA PHE A 222 -3.37 -20.98 -3.02
C PHE A 222 -3.46 -21.81 -4.31
N ASP A 223 -3.80 -23.11 -4.18
CA ASP A 223 -4.08 -23.94 -5.36
C ASP A 223 -5.51 -23.68 -5.84
N PRO A 224 -5.70 -23.04 -7.00
CA PRO A 224 -7.01 -22.68 -7.51
C PRO A 224 -7.88 -23.88 -7.90
N ASN A 225 -7.29 -25.09 -7.98
CA ASN A 225 -8.01 -26.29 -8.38
C ASN A 225 -8.52 -27.09 -7.18
N THR A 226 -7.93 -26.92 -6.01
CA THR A 226 -8.25 -27.74 -4.82
C THR A 226 -8.79 -26.93 -3.65
N ASP A 227 -8.83 -25.59 -3.75
CA ASP A 227 -9.26 -24.67 -2.68
C ASP A 227 -8.44 -24.84 -1.38
N LYS A 228 -7.19 -25.32 -1.49
CA LYS A 228 -6.29 -25.58 -0.37
C LYS A 228 -5.08 -24.68 -0.40
N GLU A 229 -4.63 -24.29 0.79
CA GLU A 229 -3.32 -23.65 0.96
C GLU A 229 -2.21 -24.64 0.63
N ILE A 230 -1.28 -24.24 -0.21
CA ILE A 230 -0.05 -24.99 -0.50
C ILE A 230 1.14 -24.20 -0.02
N LEU A 231 2.04 -24.85 0.69
CA LEU A 231 3.36 -24.30 0.99
C LEU A 231 4.16 -24.32 -0.31
N LEU A 232 4.51 -23.15 -0.81
CA LEU A 232 5.46 -23.03 -1.91
C LEU A 232 6.86 -23.18 -1.31
N THR A 233 7.37 -24.40 -1.37
CA THR A 233 8.76 -24.71 -1.00
C THR A 233 9.70 -24.40 -2.14
#